data_7a2acd0c817fcbb681e9f2e77c0849e5
#
_entry.id   7a2acd0c817fcbb681e9f2e77c0849e5
#
_cell.length_a   1.000
_cell.length_b   1.000
_cell.length_c   1.000
_cell.angle_alpha   90.00
_cell.angle_beta   90.00
_cell.angle_gamma   90.00
#
_symmetry.space_group_name_H-M   'P 1'
#
loop_
_entity.id
_entity.type
_entity.pdbx_description
1 polymer ?
#
loop_
_entity_poly.entity_id
_entity_poly.type
_entity_poly.pdbx_seq_one_letter_code
_entity_poly.pdbx_strand_id
1 'polypeptide(L)'
;MSVRVFVFLMLAVCSVATNATAQNAICLKPWTIPDKWIERHDDSPAHPSTDGDTFQAVDSHGNALSDADVYIPPGSPNYTGFTPARDSGRLITLKIGDPHDGMKSGWFYAIDIGTAGGGGNAYRTAIATCPETAVRMGDSLQPLSGILSGPTVQGVADLINLDPDAMFDAMHGVVINSCAPSPSCGSVSPRLVAIAVFDPARFEWSLINSGQPSLVITNFIGVFIDGVVGGKVTGYITALPSMSNPEP
;
A
#
# COMPACT_ATOMS: atom_id res chain seq x y z
N MET A 1 56.96 44.66 38.59
CA MET A 1 56.58 44.30 37.26
C MET A 1 56.06 42.89 37.34
N SER A 2 54.71 42.67 37.36
CA SER A 2 54.10 41.35 37.41
C SER A 2 53.49 41.01 36.05
N VAL A 3 54.04 39.99 35.43
CA VAL A 3 53.56 39.48 34.15
C VAL A 3 52.43 38.50 34.45
N ARG A 4 51.19 38.82 34.01
CA ARG A 4 50.03 37.89 34.03
C ARG A 4 50.00 37.10 32.75
N VAL A 5 50.22 35.80 32.85
CA VAL A 5 50.03 34.83 31.74
C VAL A 5 48.56 34.50 31.68
N PHE A 6 47.89 34.85 30.58
CA PHE A 6 46.52 34.37 30.24
C PHE A 6 46.63 33.04 29.51
N VAL A 7 46.15 31.98 30.15
CA VAL A 7 45.95 30.66 29.48
C VAL A 7 44.57 30.67 28.82
N PHE A 8 44.53 30.67 27.48
CA PHE A 8 43.32 30.46 26.72
C PHE A 8 43.02 28.95 26.65
N LEU A 9 41.95 28.56 27.34
CA LEU A 9 41.43 27.21 27.27
C LEU A 9 40.53 27.13 26.01
N MET A 10 41.01 26.53 24.90
CA MET A 10 40.20 26.20 23.74
C MET A 10 39.31 24.99 24.09
N LEU A 11 38.03 25.23 24.29
CA LEU A 11 37.02 24.18 24.31
C LEU A 11 36.76 23.70 22.87
N ALA A 12 37.31 22.55 22.54
CA ALA A 12 36.93 21.83 21.30
C ALA A 12 35.50 21.30 21.46
N VAL A 13 34.54 21.94 20.79
CA VAL A 13 33.19 21.43 20.66
C VAL A 13 33.24 20.29 19.69
N CYS A 14 33.27 19.07 20.22
CA CYS A 14 33.12 17.86 19.43
C CYS A 14 31.64 17.77 18.97
N SER A 15 31.36 18.24 17.76
CA SER A 15 30.06 18.02 17.11
C SER A 15 29.88 16.53 16.86
N VAL A 16 29.14 15.86 17.73
CA VAL A 16 28.64 14.51 17.45
C VAL A 16 27.65 14.66 16.31
N ALA A 17 28.10 14.36 15.09
CA ALA A 17 27.20 14.13 13.97
C ALA A 17 26.37 12.88 14.34
N THR A 18 25.15 13.09 14.78
CA THR A 18 24.16 12.02 14.84
C THR A 18 23.92 11.59 13.40
N ASN A 19 24.57 10.50 12.97
CA ASN A 19 24.15 9.77 11.80
C ASN A 19 22.72 9.30 12.08
N ALA A 20 21.74 10.07 11.62
CA ALA A 20 20.40 9.59 11.43
C ALA A 20 20.54 8.44 10.42
N THR A 21 20.59 7.20 10.93
CA THR A 21 20.35 6.03 10.11
C THR A 21 19.00 6.27 9.46
N ALA A 22 18.99 6.55 8.15
CA ALA A 22 17.78 6.52 7.36
C ALA A 22 17.17 5.13 7.60
N GLN A 23 16.18 5.08 8.48
CA GLN A 23 15.36 3.90 8.62
C GLN A 23 14.67 3.76 7.26
N ASN A 24 15.05 2.72 6.54
CA ASN A 24 14.47 2.37 5.26
C ASN A 24 13.05 1.86 5.50
N ALA A 25 12.16 2.77 5.82
CA ALA A 25 10.74 2.50 5.93
C ALA A 25 10.22 2.20 4.52
N ILE A 26 9.57 1.06 4.38
CA ILE A 26 8.83 0.76 3.16
C ILE A 26 7.75 1.82 2.99
N CYS A 27 7.71 2.42 1.79
CA CYS A 27 6.82 3.54 1.51
C CYS A 27 5.38 3.07 1.38
N LEU A 28 4.48 3.64 2.18
CA LEU A 28 3.04 3.54 1.96
C LEU A 28 2.68 4.33 0.70
N LYS A 29 1.96 3.70 -0.21
CA LYS A 29 1.45 4.38 -1.42
C LYS A 29 0.05 4.96 -1.16
N PRO A 30 -0.35 6.01 -1.90
CA PRO A 30 -1.65 6.65 -1.75
C PRO A 30 -2.78 5.78 -2.34
N TRP A 31 -2.77 4.49 -2.00
CA TRP A 31 -3.70 3.47 -2.50
C TRP A 31 -4.24 2.63 -1.38
N THR A 32 -5.48 2.17 -1.56
CA THR A 32 -6.07 1.17 -0.70
C THR A 32 -6.93 0.21 -1.50
N ILE A 33 -6.96 -1.05 -1.07
CA ILE A 33 -7.77 -2.12 -1.65
C ILE A 33 -8.60 -2.79 -0.54
N PRO A 34 -9.71 -3.48 -0.89
CA PRO A 34 -10.45 -4.28 0.09
C PRO A 34 -9.58 -5.41 0.66
N ASP A 35 -9.70 -5.67 1.97
CA ASP A 35 -8.91 -6.71 2.65
C ASP A 35 -9.35 -8.15 2.30
N LYS A 36 -10.44 -8.32 1.59
CA LYS A 36 -10.91 -9.62 1.08
C LYS A 36 -11.11 -9.62 -0.44
N TRP A 37 -10.41 -8.74 -1.13
CA TRP A 37 -10.60 -8.63 -2.57
C TRP A 37 -10.04 -9.80 -3.38
N ILE A 38 -8.96 -10.45 -2.94
CA ILE A 38 -8.40 -11.62 -3.60
C ILE A 38 -8.99 -12.84 -2.90
N GLU A 39 -10.19 -13.22 -3.27
CA GLU A 39 -10.68 -14.53 -2.93
C GLU A 39 -9.79 -15.58 -3.58
N ARG A 40 -9.53 -16.65 -2.84
CA ARG A 40 -8.89 -17.82 -3.45
C ARG A 40 -9.77 -18.20 -4.62
N HIS A 41 -9.17 -18.26 -5.79
CA HIS A 41 -9.72 -19.08 -6.83
C HIS A 41 -10.04 -20.43 -6.17
N ASP A 42 -11.29 -20.70 -5.96
CA ASP A 42 -11.72 -22.07 -5.93
C ASP A 42 -11.37 -22.59 -7.32
N ASP A 43 -10.34 -23.43 -7.44
CA ASP A 43 -9.92 -24.07 -8.69
C ASP A 43 -11.02 -25.01 -9.21
N SER A 44 -12.24 -24.74 -8.84
CA SER A 44 -13.43 -25.42 -9.34
C SER A 44 -13.54 -25.13 -10.82
N PRO A 45 -13.57 -26.20 -11.67
CA PRO A 45 -13.77 -26.06 -13.11
C PRO A 45 -15.07 -25.34 -13.49
N ALA A 46 -15.96 -25.11 -12.53
CA ALA A 46 -17.25 -24.45 -12.73
C ALA A 46 -17.17 -22.91 -12.75
N HIS A 47 -16.10 -22.31 -12.25
CA HIS A 47 -15.92 -20.85 -12.25
C HIS A 47 -14.49 -20.46 -12.68
N PRO A 48 -14.19 -20.53 -14.00
CA PRO A 48 -12.91 -20.04 -14.51
C PRO A 48 -12.96 -18.50 -14.60
N SER A 49 -13.21 -17.79 -13.50
CA SER A 49 -13.08 -16.34 -13.54
C SER A 49 -11.61 -15.97 -13.36
N THR A 50 -11.04 -15.39 -14.38
CA THR A 50 -9.70 -14.79 -14.38
C THR A 50 -9.62 -13.51 -13.55
N ASP A 51 -10.75 -13.02 -13.08
CA ASP A 51 -10.89 -11.81 -12.26
C ASP A 51 -11.43 -12.25 -10.90
N GLY A 52 -10.66 -12.10 -9.84
CA GLY A 52 -11.05 -12.41 -8.47
C GLY A 52 -12.41 -11.80 -8.13
N ASP A 53 -13.20 -12.52 -7.36
CA ASP A 53 -14.54 -12.08 -6.97
C ASP A 53 -14.48 -10.85 -6.06
N THR A 54 -15.48 -10.00 -6.12
CA THR A 54 -15.61 -8.82 -5.27
C THR A 54 -16.36 -9.20 -4.00
N PHE A 55 -15.93 -8.67 -2.85
CA PHE A 55 -16.70 -8.83 -1.62
C PHE A 55 -18.13 -8.28 -1.80
N GLN A 56 -19.11 -9.11 -1.50
CA GLN A 56 -20.53 -8.75 -1.53
C GLN A 56 -21.29 -9.46 -0.40
N ALA A 57 -21.74 -8.72 0.60
CA ALA A 57 -22.50 -9.25 1.72
C ALA A 57 -23.97 -8.85 1.69
N VAL A 58 -24.32 -7.76 1.01
CA VAL A 58 -25.68 -7.21 0.97
C VAL A 58 -26.10 -6.84 -0.45
N ASP A 59 -27.41 -6.80 -0.67
CA ASP A 59 -27.99 -6.30 -1.92
C ASP A 59 -28.00 -4.75 -1.94
N SER A 60 -28.46 -4.16 -3.04
CA SER A 60 -28.58 -2.69 -3.21
C SER A 60 -29.53 -2.02 -2.23
N HIS A 61 -30.30 -2.77 -1.44
CA HIS A 61 -31.22 -2.29 -0.42
C HIS A 61 -30.68 -2.52 1.01
N GLY A 62 -29.49 -3.13 1.14
CA GLY A 62 -28.87 -3.42 2.43
C GLY A 62 -29.34 -4.73 3.08
N ASN A 63 -30.07 -5.59 2.35
CA ASN A 63 -30.46 -6.90 2.87
C ASN A 63 -29.32 -7.90 2.66
N ALA A 64 -29.10 -8.77 3.66
CA ALA A 64 -28.08 -9.82 3.55
C ALA A 64 -28.40 -10.78 2.40
N LEU A 65 -27.41 -11.11 1.61
CA LEU A 65 -27.50 -12.11 0.55
C LEU A 65 -27.50 -13.52 1.14
N SER A 66 -28.06 -14.48 0.42
CA SER A 66 -28.10 -15.89 0.83
C SER A 66 -26.72 -16.55 0.84
N ASP A 67 -25.83 -16.05 0.00
CA ASP A 67 -24.45 -16.44 -0.22
C ASP A 67 -23.48 -15.30 0.13
N ALA A 68 -23.85 -14.50 1.13
CA ALA A 68 -23.11 -13.32 1.58
C ALA A 68 -21.65 -13.66 1.93
N ASP A 69 -20.74 -12.84 1.43
CA ASP A 69 -19.36 -12.89 1.86
C ASP A 69 -19.21 -12.55 3.34
N VAL A 70 -18.30 -13.26 4.01
CA VAL A 70 -17.99 -13.02 5.42
C VAL A 70 -16.57 -12.45 5.52
N TYR A 71 -16.47 -11.23 6.02
CA TYR A 71 -15.19 -10.65 6.39
C TYR A 71 -14.94 -10.83 7.89
N ILE A 72 -13.79 -11.43 8.21
CA ILE A 72 -13.29 -11.59 9.58
C ILE A 72 -12.01 -10.77 9.68
N PRO A 73 -11.96 -9.73 10.54
CA PRO A 73 -10.84 -8.80 10.60
C PRO A 73 -9.58 -9.42 11.21
N PRO A 74 -8.38 -8.79 11.03
CA PRO A 74 -7.13 -9.20 11.65
C PRO A 74 -7.26 -9.32 13.17
N GLY A 75 -6.48 -10.24 13.77
CA GLY A 75 -6.54 -10.54 15.21
C GLY A 75 -7.64 -11.53 15.62
N SER A 76 -8.45 -11.98 14.67
CA SER A 76 -9.44 -13.03 14.88
C SER A 76 -8.92 -14.38 14.41
N PRO A 77 -9.30 -15.52 15.07
CA PRO A 77 -8.74 -16.84 14.76
C PRO A 77 -8.97 -17.33 13.33
N ASN A 78 -9.92 -16.78 12.61
CA ASN A 78 -10.27 -17.18 11.24
C ASN A 78 -10.21 -15.99 10.28
N TYR A 79 -9.19 -15.14 10.43
CA TYR A 79 -8.97 -13.99 9.57
C TYR A 79 -9.04 -14.35 8.08
N THR A 80 -9.90 -13.66 7.35
CA THR A 80 -10.18 -13.92 5.92
C THR A 80 -9.42 -13.00 4.96
N GLY A 81 -8.80 -11.93 5.47
CA GLY A 81 -8.05 -10.97 4.66
C GLY A 81 -6.66 -11.44 4.24
N PHE A 82 -5.84 -10.52 3.77
CA PHE A 82 -4.51 -10.80 3.26
C PHE A 82 -3.52 -11.24 4.33
N THR A 83 -2.78 -12.33 4.05
CA THR A 83 -1.65 -12.78 4.87
C THR A 83 -0.43 -13.07 4.01
N PRO A 84 0.79 -12.68 4.43
CA PRO A 84 2.00 -12.99 3.67
C PRO A 84 2.20 -14.48 3.46
N ALA A 85 1.85 -15.30 4.45
CA ALA A 85 2.02 -16.75 4.38
C ALA A 85 1.18 -17.41 3.28
N ARG A 86 0.01 -16.84 2.96
CA ARG A 86 -0.91 -17.38 1.96
C ARG A 86 -0.76 -16.73 0.60
N ASP A 87 -0.50 -15.41 0.60
CA ASP A 87 -0.70 -14.58 -0.60
C ASP A 87 0.62 -14.10 -1.24
N SER A 88 1.78 -14.34 -0.61
CA SER A 88 3.08 -13.96 -1.17
C SER A 88 3.37 -14.66 -2.51
N GLY A 89 3.93 -13.90 -3.44
CA GLY A 89 4.21 -14.36 -4.81
C GLY A 89 3.02 -14.27 -5.77
N ARG A 90 1.84 -13.89 -5.29
CA ARG A 90 0.65 -13.76 -6.12
C ARG A 90 0.70 -12.47 -6.94
N LEU A 91 0.51 -12.59 -8.25
CA LEU A 91 0.35 -11.44 -9.15
C LEU A 91 -1.04 -10.83 -8.94
N ILE A 92 -1.06 -9.51 -8.77
CA ILE A 92 -2.29 -8.71 -8.72
C ILE A 92 -2.31 -7.69 -9.85
N THR A 93 -3.50 -7.37 -10.33
CA THR A 93 -3.72 -6.34 -11.35
C THR A 93 -4.72 -5.33 -10.81
N LEU A 94 -4.28 -4.09 -10.68
CA LEU A 94 -4.99 -3.03 -10.00
C LEU A 94 -5.41 -1.93 -10.98
N LYS A 95 -6.68 -1.58 -10.99
CA LYS A 95 -7.23 -0.44 -11.75
C LYS A 95 -7.77 0.59 -10.76
N ILE A 96 -7.46 1.86 -10.98
CA ILE A 96 -8.07 2.91 -10.17
C ILE A 96 -9.57 2.97 -10.40
N GLY A 97 -10.34 2.97 -9.32
CA GLY A 97 -11.78 3.04 -9.30
C GLY A 97 -12.31 4.26 -8.56
N ASP A 98 -13.59 4.54 -8.73
CA ASP A 98 -14.31 5.50 -7.92
C ASP A 98 -14.99 4.74 -6.77
N PRO A 99 -14.72 5.07 -5.50
CA PRO A 99 -15.31 4.37 -4.37
C PRO A 99 -16.84 4.51 -4.29
N HIS A 100 -17.45 5.53 -4.92
CA HIS A 100 -18.91 5.67 -5.00
C HIS A 100 -19.56 4.67 -5.98
N ASP A 101 -18.78 4.09 -6.88
CA ASP A 101 -19.24 3.03 -7.79
C ASP A 101 -19.27 1.63 -7.13
N GLY A 102 -18.97 1.54 -5.85
CA GLY A 102 -18.86 0.29 -5.12
C GLY A 102 -17.52 -0.42 -5.32
N MET A 103 -17.38 -1.59 -4.69
CA MET A 103 -16.21 -2.45 -4.89
C MET A 103 -16.35 -3.23 -6.20
N LYS A 104 -15.26 -3.30 -6.95
CA LYS A 104 -15.18 -4.11 -8.18
C LYS A 104 -13.83 -4.85 -8.19
N SER A 105 -13.85 -6.05 -8.73
CA SER A 105 -12.65 -6.85 -8.89
C SER A 105 -11.54 -6.06 -9.59
N GLY A 106 -10.33 -6.10 -9.03
CA GLY A 106 -9.19 -5.37 -9.57
C GLY A 106 -9.20 -3.87 -9.32
N TRP A 107 -10.12 -3.34 -8.52
CA TRP A 107 -10.11 -1.90 -8.23
C TRP A 107 -9.34 -1.58 -6.97
N PHE A 108 -8.57 -0.49 -7.04
CA PHE A 108 -8.05 0.20 -5.87
C PHE A 108 -8.59 1.63 -5.84
N TYR A 109 -8.59 2.23 -4.67
CA TYR A 109 -9.00 3.61 -4.48
C TYR A 109 -7.80 4.46 -4.07
N ALA A 110 -7.69 5.63 -4.69
CA ALA A 110 -6.73 6.64 -4.27
C ALA A 110 -7.17 7.26 -2.95
N ILE A 111 -6.23 7.41 -2.02
CA ILE A 111 -6.46 7.97 -0.69
C ILE A 111 -5.58 9.19 -0.46
N ASP A 112 -6.09 10.11 0.37
CA ASP A 112 -5.32 11.26 0.80
C ASP A 112 -4.41 10.88 1.99
N ILE A 113 -3.12 10.82 1.72
CA ILE A 113 -2.08 10.62 2.74
C ILE A 113 -1.10 11.80 2.75
N GLY A 114 -1.63 13.01 2.88
CA GLY A 114 -0.85 14.23 2.89
C GLY A 114 -0.67 14.87 1.52
N THR A 115 -1.49 14.47 0.55
CA THR A 115 -1.52 15.07 -0.81
C THR A 115 -2.63 16.12 -0.96
N ALA A 116 -3.31 16.46 0.13
CA ALA A 116 -4.44 17.38 0.16
C ALA A 116 -4.12 18.70 -0.54
N GLY A 117 -4.98 19.07 -1.49
CA GLY A 117 -4.87 20.34 -2.24
C GLY A 117 -3.92 20.33 -3.43
N GLY A 118 -3.12 19.27 -3.64
CA GLY A 118 -2.14 19.20 -4.75
C GLY A 118 -2.66 18.60 -6.05
N GLY A 119 -3.88 18.06 -6.07
CA GLY A 119 -4.47 17.45 -7.26
C GLY A 119 -3.68 16.27 -7.84
N GLY A 120 -3.83 16.02 -9.14
CA GLY A 120 -3.19 14.89 -9.82
C GLY A 120 -1.66 14.88 -9.78
N ASN A 121 -1.02 16.05 -9.75
CA ASN A 121 0.45 16.12 -9.67
C ASN A 121 0.98 15.72 -8.31
N ALA A 122 0.35 16.15 -7.21
CA ALA A 122 0.75 15.75 -5.87
C ALA A 122 0.54 14.24 -5.66
N TYR A 123 -0.59 13.72 -6.15
CA TYR A 123 -0.86 12.29 -6.12
C TYR A 123 0.18 11.49 -6.94
N ARG A 124 0.53 11.92 -8.16
CA ARG A 124 1.63 11.33 -8.96
C ARG A 124 2.94 11.31 -8.20
N THR A 125 3.30 12.44 -7.58
CA THR A 125 4.52 12.54 -6.79
C THR A 125 4.50 11.58 -5.60
N ALA A 126 3.37 11.47 -4.89
CA ALA A 126 3.22 10.54 -3.76
C ALA A 126 3.37 9.07 -4.17
N ILE A 127 3.02 8.71 -5.40
CA ILE A 127 3.29 7.36 -5.93
C ILE A 127 4.80 7.14 -6.12
N ALA A 128 5.51 8.10 -6.69
CA ALA A 128 6.93 7.98 -6.97
C ALA A 128 7.81 8.10 -5.70
N THR A 129 7.34 8.84 -4.70
CA THR A 129 8.09 9.13 -3.46
C THR A 129 7.53 8.39 -2.25
N CYS A 130 8.02 8.75 -1.05
CA CYS A 130 7.52 8.28 0.23
C CYS A 130 6.79 9.42 0.93
N PRO A 131 5.46 9.47 0.94
CA PRO A 131 4.72 10.42 1.76
C PRO A 131 5.05 10.25 3.25
N GLU A 132 5.18 11.36 3.96
CA GLU A 132 5.55 11.34 5.39
C GLU A 132 4.35 11.07 6.33
N THR A 133 3.14 10.99 5.77
CA THR A 133 1.93 10.80 6.57
C THR A 133 1.87 9.38 7.13
N ALA A 134 1.82 9.28 8.45
CA ALA A 134 1.62 8.02 9.13
C ALA A 134 0.14 7.61 9.06
N VAL A 135 -0.11 6.41 8.55
CA VAL A 135 -1.43 5.76 8.57
C VAL A 135 -1.37 4.55 9.50
N ARG A 136 -2.42 4.33 10.27
CA ARG A 136 -2.51 3.26 11.26
C ARG A 136 -3.73 2.40 11.01
N MET A 137 -3.71 1.18 11.50
CA MET A 137 -4.91 0.36 11.59
C MET A 137 -5.97 1.07 12.44
N GLY A 138 -7.21 1.06 11.98
CA GLY A 138 -8.33 1.78 12.58
C GLY A 138 -8.56 3.19 12.02
N ASP A 139 -7.59 3.76 11.30
CA ASP A 139 -7.80 5.07 10.66
C ASP A 139 -8.88 4.97 9.58
N SER A 140 -9.71 6.01 9.51
CA SER A 140 -10.68 6.19 8.42
C SER A 140 -10.11 7.20 7.44
N LEU A 141 -9.74 6.72 6.26
CA LEU A 141 -9.13 7.56 5.23
C LEU A 141 -10.17 8.12 4.27
N GLN A 142 -9.87 9.29 3.73
CA GLN A 142 -10.72 9.91 2.72
C GLN A 142 -10.24 9.52 1.32
N PRO A 143 -11.15 9.11 0.44
CA PRO A 143 -10.79 8.89 -0.95
C PRO A 143 -10.46 10.22 -1.64
N LEU A 144 -9.47 10.19 -2.53
CA LEU A 144 -9.23 11.28 -3.47
C LEU A 144 -10.25 11.22 -4.61
N SER A 145 -10.83 12.36 -4.92
CA SER A 145 -11.75 12.51 -6.05
C SER A 145 -11.03 13.01 -7.31
N GLY A 146 -11.62 12.74 -8.47
CA GLY A 146 -11.17 13.24 -9.76
C GLY A 146 -10.59 12.18 -10.70
N ILE A 147 -10.14 12.62 -11.87
CA ILE A 147 -9.58 11.74 -12.91
C ILE A 147 -8.11 11.46 -12.59
N LEU A 148 -7.84 10.37 -11.89
CA LEU A 148 -6.49 10.02 -11.42
C LEU A 148 -5.79 8.93 -12.26
N SER A 149 -6.44 8.39 -13.30
CA SER A 149 -5.85 7.33 -14.14
C SER A 149 -4.54 7.74 -14.81
N GLY A 150 -4.49 8.93 -15.42
CA GLY A 150 -3.27 9.48 -16.00
C GLY A 150 -2.16 9.68 -14.97
N PRO A 151 -2.40 10.42 -13.89
CA PRO A 151 -1.45 10.56 -12.78
C PRO A 151 -0.98 9.23 -12.17
N THR A 152 -1.86 8.21 -12.07
CA THR A 152 -1.48 6.87 -11.61
C THR A 152 -0.44 6.24 -12.53
N VAL A 153 -0.72 6.18 -13.83
CA VAL A 153 0.21 5.58 -14.82
C VAL A 153 1.56 6.30 -14.82
N GLN A 154 1.55 7.62 -14.77
CA GLN A 154 2.77 8.43 -14.75
C GLN A 154 3.55 8.22 -13.43
N GLY A 155 2.88 8.24 -12.29
CA GLY A 155 3.52 8.03 -10.99
C GLY A 155 4.14 6.63 -10.86
N VAL A 156 3.47 5.60 -11.40
CA VAL A 156 4.04 4.25 -11.43
C VAL A 156 5.24 4.17 -12.38
N ALA A 157 5.19 4.82 -13.54
CA ALA A 157 6.35 4.89 -14.42
C ALA A 157 7.54 5.61 -13.76
N ASP A 158 7.29 6.71 -13.05
CA ASP A 158 8.32 7.42 -12.29
C ASP A 158 8.92 6.52 -11.19
N LEU A 159 8.07 5.75 -10.47
CA LEU A 159 8.50 4.81 -9.45
C LEU A 159 9.38 3.69 -10.04
N ILE A 160 8.99 3.11 -11.17
CA ILE A 160 9.75 2.06 -11.86
C ILE A 160 11.11 2.58 -12.31
N ASN A 161 11.18 3.83 -12.77
CA ASN A 161 12.43 4.45 -13.20
C ASN A 161 13.46 4.64 -12.06
N LEU A 162 13.05 4.54 -10.80
CA LEU A 162 13.98 4.56 -9.66
C LEU A 162 14.77 3.25 -9.53
N ASP A 163 14.25 2.14 -10.05
CA ASP A 163 14.87 0.81 -10.00
C ASP A 163 14.41 -0.01 -11.21
N PRO A 164 14.84 0.36 -12.43
CA PRO A 164 14.27 -0.16 -13.67
C PRO A 164 14.57 -1.64 -13.91
N ASP A 165 15.68 -2.13 -13.41
CA ASP A 165 16.14 -3.51 -13.65
C ASP A 165 15.61 -4.50 -12.60
N ALA A 166 14.97 -4.01 -11.52
CA ALA A 166 14.42 -4.85 -10.47
C ALA A 166 13.29 -5.73 -11.01
N MET A 167 13.28 -6.98 -10.61
CA MET A 167 12.27 -7.98 -10.96
C MET A 167 11.86 -8.75 -9.71
N PHE A 168 10.65 -9.28 -9.71
CA PHE A 168 10.19 -10.16 -8.65
C PHE A 168 10.31 -11.63 -9.08
N ASP A 169 11.10 -12.40 -8.35
CA ASP A 169 11.13 -13.86 -8.48
C ASP A 169 10.00 -14.46 -7.65
N ALA A 170 8.88 -14.74 -8.32
CA ALA A 170 7.69 -15.27 -7.65
C ALA A 170 7.90 -16.68 -7.07
N MET A 171 8.86 -17.45 -7.58
CA MET A 171 9.19 -18.79 -7.08
C MET A 171 9.86 -18.73 -5.71
N HIS A 172 10.75 -17.76 -5.52
CA HIS A 172 11.51 -17.60 -4.29
C HIS A 172 10.96 -16.47 -3.39
N GLY A 173 9.98 -15.67 -3.89
CA GLY A 173 9.38 -14.57 -3.13
C GLY A 173 10.31 -13.40 -2.86
N VAL A 174 11.29 -13.15 -3.74
CA VAL A 174 12.36 -12.15 -3.55
C VAL A 174 12.47 -11.20 -4.73
N VAL A 175 12.95 -9.98 -4.45
CA VAL A 175 13.30 -9.02 -5.50
C VAL A 175 14.73 -9.30 -5.94
N ILE A 176 14.95 -9.43 -7.24
CA ILE A 176 16.25 -9.64 -7.88
C ILE A 176 16.60 -8.47 -8.80
N ASN A 177 17.88 -8.33 -9.15
CA ASN A 177 18.43 -7.29 -10.02
C ASN A 177 18.12 -5.85 -9.54
N SER A 178 17.76 -5.69 -8.27
CA SER A 178 17.51 -4.36 -7.69
C SER A 178 18.81 -3.57 -7.52
N CYS A 179 18.72 -2.26 -7.67
CA CYS A 179 19.79 -1.34 -7.28
C CYS A 179 20.02 -1.30 -5.75
N ALA A 180 19.09 -1.81 -4.95
CA ALA A 180 19.23 -1.91 -3.49
C ALA A 180 19.99 -3.22 -3.10
N PRO A 181 20.82 -3.19 -2.02
CA PRO A 181 21.09 -2.02 -1.20
C PRO A 181 22.14 -1.08 -1.81
N SER A 182 21.84 0.21 -1.89
CA SER A 182 22.80 1.23 -2.33
C SER A 182 22.41 2.62 -1.79
N PRO A 183 23.34 3.59 -1.77
CA PRO A 183 23.03 4.97 -1.35
C PRO A 183 21.91 5.63 -2.19
N SER A 184 21.76 5.25 -3.46
CA SER A 184 20.76 5.81 -4.37
C SER A 184 19.38 5.16 -4.26
N CYS A 185 19.33 3.87 -3.89
CA CYS A 185 18.08 3.09 -3.82
C CYS A 185 17.64 2.74 -2.38
N GLY A 186 18.49 3.03 -1.39
CA GLY A 186 18.23 2.61 -0.02
C GLY A 186 18.55 1.13 0.24
N SER A 187 17.97 0.53 1.28
CA SER A 187 18.21 -0.87 1.67
C SER A 187 17.29 -1.86 0.97
N VAL A 188 16.19 -1.40 0.44
CA VAL A 188 15.21 -2.19 -0.30
C VAL A 188 14.84 -1.48 -1.60
N SER A 189 14.41 -2.23 -2.60
CA SER A 189 13.93 -1.65 -3.85
C SER A 189 12.84 -0.61 -3.60
N PRO A 190 12.90 0.59 -4.19
CA PRO A 190 11.82 1.58 -4.12
C PRO A 190 10.49 1.06 -4.72
N ARG A 191 10.54 0.01 -5.53
CA ARG A 191 9.35 -0.66 -6.09
C ARG A 191 8.67 -1.62 -5.11
N LEU A 192 9.34 -1.95 -3.98
CA LEU A 192 8.72 -2.65 -2.87
C LEU A 192 8.00 -1.64 -1.98
N VAL A 193 6.68 -1.70 -1.97
CA VAL A 193 5.81 -0.68 -1.37
C VAL A 193 4.81 -1.30 -0.40
N ALA A 194 4.30 -0.50 0.53
CA ALA A 194 3.14 -0.85 1.33
C ALA A 194 1.86 -0.31 0.68
N ILE A 195 0.80 -1.10 0.72
CA ILE A 195 -0.56 -0.69 0.34
C ILE A 195 -1.45 -0.93 1.56
N ALA A 196 -2.24 0.07 1.93
CA ALA A 196 -3.24 -0.07 2.97
C ALA A 196 -4.40 -0.94 2.48
N VAL A 197 -4.96 -1.77 3.35
CA VAL A 197 -6.18 -2.52 3.04
C VAL A 197 -7.30 -2.12 4.01
N PHE A 198 -8.52 -2.02 3.49
CA PHE A 198 -9.67 -1.56 4.26
C PHE A 198 -10.70 -2.66 4.50
N ASP A 199 -11.54 -2.46 5.52
CA ASP A 199 -12.66 -3.32 5.87
C ASP A 199 -13.75 -3.28 4.78
N PRO A 200 -13.92 -4.35 3.99
CA PRO A 200 -14.89 -4.37 2.88
C PRO A 200 -16.33 -4.36 3.38
N ALA A 201 -16.62 -4.95 4.53
CA ALA A 201 -17.98 -4.98 5.08
C ALA A 201 -18.41 -3.58 5.57
N ARG A 202 -17.50 -2.84 6.21
CA ARG A 202 -17.77 -1.44 6.58
C ARG A 202 -17.92 -0.53 5.38
N PHE A 203 -17.11 -0.74 4.36
CA PHE A 203 -17.20 0.01 3.11
C PHE A 203 -18.58 -0.17 2.48
N GLU A 204 -18.99 -1.41 2.26
CA GLU A 204 -20.28 -1.73 1.65
C GLU A 204 -21.45 -1.18 2.46
N TRP A 205 -21.43 -1.42 3.78
CA TRP A 205 -22.45 -0.90 4.69
C TRP A 205 -22.55 0.63 4.65
N SER A 206 -21.43 1.33 4.67
CA SER A 206 -21.41 2.80 4.66
C SER A 206 -21.91 3.37 3.34
N LEU A 207 -21.50 2.77 2.22
CA LEU A 207 -21.93 3.19 0.90
C LEU A 207 -23.46 3.07 0.73
N ILE A 208 -24.04 1.96 1.16
CA ILE A 208 -25.49 1.71 1.04
C ILE A 208 -26.29 2.62 1.98
N ASN A 209 -25.85 2.78 3.24
CA ASN A 209 -26.62 3.51 4.23
C ASN A 209 -26.45 5.04 4.18
N SER A 210 -25.31 5.53 3.74
CA SER A 210 -25.00 6.97 3.73
C SER A 210 -24.67 7.54 2.36
N GLY A 211 -24.46 6.68 1.35
CA GLY A 211 -23.95 7.09 0.06
C GLY A 211 -22.47 7.52 0.09
N GLN A 212 -21.80 7.39 1.24
CA GLN A 212 -20.40 7.79 1.44
C GLN A 212 -19.57 6.59 1.86
N PRO A 213 -18.58 6.19 1.05
CA PRO A 213 -17.74 5.05 1.36
C PRO A 213 -16.82 5.36 2.55
N SER A 214 -16.69 4.41 3.49
CA SER A 214 -15.79 4.49 4.62
C SER A 214 -14.60 3.55 4.42
N LEU A 215 -13.41 4.11 4.27
CA LEU A 215 -12.15 3.37 4.07
C LEU A 215 -11.45 3.20 5.43
N VAL A 216 -11.97 2.30 6.27
CA VAL A 216 -11.37 1.99 7.57
C VAL A 216 -10.24 0.99 7.38
N ILE A 217 -9.01 1.39 7.68
CA ILE A 217 -7.82 0.57 7.46
C ILE A 217 -7.73 -0.54 8.50
N THR A 218 -7.58 -1.77 8.02
CA THR A 218 -7.51 -2.97 8.85
C THR A 218 -6.13 -3.60 8.86
N ASN A 219 -5.37 -3.44 7.77
CA ASN A 219 -4.05 -4.03 7.64
C ASN A 219 -3.23 -3.30 6.55
N PHE A 220 -2.00 -3.76 6.35
CA PHE A 220 -1.13 -3.33 5.26
C PHE A 220 -0.55 -4.56 4.57
N ILE A 221 -0.40 -4.50 3.25
CA ILE A 221 0.26 -5.54 2.46
C ILE A 221 1.50 -4.99 1.77
N GLY A 222 2.51 -5.83 1.62
CA GLY A 222 3.66 -5.57 0.74
C GLY A 222 3.31 -5.87 -0.69
N VAL A 223 3.71 -5.00 -1.61
CA VAL A 223 3.57 -5.23 -3.04
C VAL A 223 4.85 -4.79 -3.74
N PHE A 224 5.43 -5.66 -4.54
CA PHE A 224 6.43 -5.25 -5.52
C PHE A 224 5.70 -4.79 -6.78
N ILE A 225 5.88 -3.52 -7.16
CA ILE A 225 5.27 -2.95 -8.36
C ILE A 225 6.03 -3.43 -9.59
N ASP A 226 5.38 -4.24 -10.41
CA ASP A 226 5.97 -4.85 -11.60
C ASP A 226 5.87 -3.95 -12.82
N GLY A 227 4.69 -3.37 -13.08
CA GLY A 227 4.50 -2.57 -14.27
C GLY A 227 3.15 -1.89 -14.40
N VAL A 228 2.90 -1.36 -15.60
CA VAL A 228 1.61 -0.85 -16.05
C VAL A 228 1.25 -1.49 -17.38
N VAL A 229 0.11 -2.17 -17.43
CA VAL A 229 -0.39 -2.82 -18.64
C VAL A 229 -1.83 -2.36 -18.89
N GLY A 230 -2.09 -1.74 -20.03
CA GLY A 230 -3.41 -1.24 -20.39
C GLY A 230 -4.02 -0.25 -19.39
N GLY A 231 -3.19 0.58 -18.74
CA GLY A 231 -3.61 1.54 -17.73
C GLY A 231 -3.88 0.95 -16.35
N LYS A 232 -3.61 -0.34 -16.16
CA LYS A 232 -3.71 -1.05 -14.88
C LYS A 232 -2.31 -1.26 -14.31
N VAL A 233 -2.16 -1.13 -13.00
CA VAL A 233 -0.91 -1.41 -12.27
C VAL A 233 -0.83 -2.91 -12.01
N THR A 234 0.31 -3.51 -12.31
CA THR A 234 0.60 -4.91 -11.97
C THR A 234 1.65 -4.98 -10.87
N GLY A 235 1.55 -5.98 -10.01
CA GLY A 235 2.52 -6.20 -8.94
C GLY A 235 2.35 -7.55 -8.26
N TYR A 236 3.34 -7.92 -7.47
CA TYR A 236 3.34 -9.16 -6.71
C TYR A 236 3.19 -8.89 -5.22
N ILE A 237 2.26 -9.57 -4.57
CA ILE A 237 2.13 -9.53 -3.11
C ILE A 237 3.39 -10.14 -2.50
N THR A 238 3.93 -9.50 -1.47
CA THR A 238 5.10 -9.97 -0.76
C THR A 238 5.07 -9.59 0.72
N ALA A 239 5.91 -10.20 1.51
CA ALA A 239 6.09 -9.81 2.90
C ALA A 239 6.74 -8.42 2.99
N LEU A 240 6.34 -7.64 4.00
CA LEU A 240 6.98 -6.38 4.34
C LEU A 240 8.11 -6.64 5.34
N PRO A 241 9.39 -6.39 5.00
CA PRO A 241 10.52 -6.76 5.86
C PRO A 241 10.54 -6.10 7.25
N SER A 242 9.79 -5.01 7.45
CA SER A 242 9.79 -4.24 8.69
C SER A 242 8.44 -4.14 9.40
N MET A 243 7.39 -4.71 8.83
CA MET A 243 6.11 -4.84 9.50
C MET A 243 6.03 -6.26 10.06
N SER A 244 6.34 -6.41 11.34
CA SER A 244 5.89 -7.60 12.04
C SER A 244 4.36 -7.57 11.96
N ASN A 245 3.77 -8.43 11.13
CA ASN A 245 2.35 -8.71 11.28
C ASN A 245 2.11 -9.04 12.74
N PRO A 246 1.09 -8.49 13.39
CA PRO A 246 0.62 -9.10 14.60
C PRO A 246 0.26 -10.55 14.21
N GLU A 247 1.04 -11.50 14.70
CA GLU A 247 0.64 -12.91 14.62
C GLU A 247 -0.73 -13.04 15.30
N PRO A 248 -1.63 -13.87 14.74
CA PRO A 248 -2.95 -14.10 15.31
C PRO A 248 -2.89 -14.69 16.72
#